data_f010b2e4984da4ce25069ba6c4830bbd
#
_entry.id   f010b2e4984da4ce25069ba6c4830bbd
#
_cell.length_a   1.000
_cell.length_b   1.000
_cell.length_c   1.000
_cell.angle_alpha   90.00
_cell.angle_beta   90.00
_cell.angle_gamma   90.00
#
_symmetry.space_group_name_H-M   'P 1'
#
loop_
_entity.id
_entity.type
_entity.pdbx_description
1 polymer ?
#
loop_
_entity_poly.entity_id
_entity_poly.type
_entity_poly.pdbx_seq_one_letter_code
_entity_poly.pdbx_strand_id
1 'polypeptide(L)'
;MSDTGHLARAQDRPVVVTLPAEIDITNADRIGEALSSAIASGAGIVIADMTDTSFCNSSGISILVLAHRQAAANHAELRLVVLSAAVLRALKLVRMDFLLPIYSSLDAALTPEAAPERELVTPVLHGCGDGHS
;
A
#
# COMPACT_ATOMS: atom_id res chain seq x y z
N MET A 1 22.33 -17.71 -14.62
CA MET A 1 22.57 -16.68 -15.21
C MET A 1 21.44 -16.04 -15.71
N SER A 2 20.88 -16.43 -16.75
CA SER A 2 19.69 -15.77 -17.19
C SER A 2 18.64 -15.85 -16.13
N ASP A 3 18.74 -16.78 -15.25
CA ASP A 3 17.78 -16.85 -14.17
C ASP A 3 17.81 -15.64 -13.26
N THR A 4 19.00 -15.12 -13.04
CA THR A 4 19.12 -13.95 -12.19
C THR A 4 18.41 -12.76 -12.79
N GLY A 5 18.61 -12.51 -14.06
CA GLY A 5 17.94 -11.41 -14.71
C GLY A 5 16.44 -11.64 -14.75
N HIS A 6 16.04 -12.88 -14.93
CA HIS A 6 14.64 -13.20 -14.96
C HIS A 6 13.97 -12.95 -13.60
N LEU A 7 14.65 -13.31 -12.53
CA LEU A 7 14.11 -13.08 -11.21
C LEU A 7 13.96 -11.59 -10.92
N ALA A 8 14.94 -10.81 -11.32
CA ALA A 8 14.86 -9.37 -11.12
C ALA A 8 13.67 -8.82 -11.86
N ARG A 9 13.43 -9.29 -13.06
CA ARG A 9 12.30 -8.81 -13.83
C ARG A 9 10.98 -9.20 -13.19
N ALA A 10 10.90 -10.40 -12.62
CA ALA A 10 9.71 -10.85 -11.95
C ALA A 10 9.42 -9.96 -10.73
N GLN A 11 10.48 -9.53 -10.03
CA GLN A 11 10.29 -8.67 -8.87
C GLN A 11 9.83 -7.28 -9.26
N ASP A 12 10.06 -6.88 -10.52
CA ASP A 12 9.62 -5.58 -10.95
C ASP A 12 8.15 -5.55 -11.34
N ARG A 13 7.52 -6.71 -11.43
CA ARG A 13 6.12 -6.76 -11.81
C ARG A 13 5.23 -6.61 -10.60
N PRO A 14 4.44 -5.55 -10.55
CA PRO A 14 3.50 -5.39 -9.44
C PRO A 14 2.38 -6.43 -9.51
N VAL A 15 1.94 -6.88 -8.35
CA VAL A 15 0.79 -7.76 -8.24
C VAL A 15 -0.31 -6.96 -7.56
N VAL A 16 -1.49 -6.93 -8.16
CA VAL A 16 -2.61 -6.15 -7.65
C VAL A 16 -3.59 -7.08 -6.96
N VAL A 17 -3.95 -6.74 -5.73
CA VAL A 17 -4.98 -7.45 -4.98
C VAL A 17 -6.13 -6.47 -4.79
N THR A 18 -7.26 -6.74 -5.40
CA THR A 18 -8.43 -5.88 -5.32
C THR A 18 -9.19 -6.17 -4.04
N LEU A 19 -9.43 -5.14 -3.25
CA LEU A 19 -10.12 -5.30 -1.98
C LEU A 19 -11.58 -4.94 -2.11
N PRO A 20 -12.44 -5.50 -1.23
CA PRO A 20 -13.88 -5.29 -1.34
C PRO A 20 -14.30 -3.90 -0.86
N ALA A 21 -15.57 -3.60 -1.07
CA ALA A 21 -16.13 -2.30 -0.69
C ALA A 21 -16.06 -2.06 0.80
N GLU A 22 -16.21 -3.10 1.60
CA GLU A 22 -16.16 -2.97 3.05
C GLU A 22 -15.19 -3.97 3.61
N ILE A 23 -14.33 -3.51 4.49
CA ILE A 23 -13.35 -4.37 5.14
C ILE A 23 -13.64 -4.36 6.63
N ASP A 24 -13.99 -5.52 7.16
CA ASP A 24 -14.28 -5.66 8.58
C ASP A 24 -13.84 -7.05 9.03
N ILE A 25 -14.22 -7.42 10.24
CA ILE A 25 -13.75 -8.66 10.82
C ILE A 25 -14.24 -9.90 10.06
N THR A 26 -15.34 -9.76 9.31
CA THR A 26 -15.89 -10.91 8.61
C THR A 26 -15.07 -11.32 7.41
N ASN A 27 -14.31 -10.39 6.81
CA ASN A 27 -13.51 -10.71 5.64
C ASN A 27 -12.03 -10.41 5.81
N ALA A 28 -11.62 -9.92 6.99
CA ALA A 28 -10.23 -9.53 7.20
C ALA A 28 -9.26 -10.69 6.96
N ASP A 29 -9.60 -11.88 7.45
CA ASP A 29 -8.70 -13.03 7.29
C ASP A 29 -8.51 -13.39 5.83
N ARG A 30 -9.60 -13.35 5.06
CA ARG A 30 -9.52 -13.67 3.64
C ARG A 30 -8.66 -12.66 2.89
N ILE A 31 -8.80 -11.40 3.24
CA ILE A 31 -8.00 -10.35 2.65
C ILE A 31 -6.53 -10.54 3.02
N GLY A 32 -6.27 -10.87 4.29
CA GLY A 32 -4.91 -11.13 4.73
C GLY A 32 -4.27 -12.26 3.97
N GLU A 33 -5.02 -13.33 3.69
CA GLU A 33 -4.49 -14.46 2.94
C GLU A 33 -4.18 -14.07 1.51
N ALA A 34 -5.04 -13.25 0.89
CA ALA A 34 -4.79 -12.81 -0.48
C ALA A 34 -3.53 -11.97 -0.55
N LEU A 35 -3.35 -11.05 0.38
CA LEU A 35 -2.16 -10.22 0.41
C LEU A 35 -0.91 -11.07 0.70
N SER A 36 -1.04 -12.00 1.63
CA SER A 36 0.08 -12.87 1.98
C SER A 36 0.53 -13.70 0.78
N SER A 37 -0.43 -14.25 0.04
CA SER A 37 -0.10 -15.02 -1.16
C SER A 37 0.61 -14.18 -2.20
N ALA A 38 0.13 -12.94 -2.40
CA ALA A 38 0.75 -12.06 -3.37
C ALA A 38 2.19 -11.73 -2.96
N ILE A 39 2.40 -11.47 -1.67
CA ILE A 39 3.74 -11.17 -1.18
C ILE A 39 4.66 -12.38 -1.33
N ALA A 40 4.15 -13.56 -1.03
CA ALA A 40 4.94 -14.79 -1.10
C ALA A 40 5.25 -15.17 -2.55
N SER A 41 4.55 -14.59 -3.52
CA SER A 41 4.77 -14.93 -4.92
C SER A 41 6.11 -14.42 -5.45
N GLY A 42 6.80 -13.57 -4.69
CA GLY A 42 8.08 -13.03 -5.13
C GLY A 42 7.97 -11.69 -5.82
N ALA A 43 6.78 -11.11 -5.87
CA ALA A 43 6.61 -9.79 -6.47
C ALA A 43 7.35 -8.77 -5.63
N GLY A 44 8.02 -7.82 -6.28
CA GLY A 44 8.68 -6.75 -5.57
C GLY A 44 7.73 -5.68 -5.08
N ILE A 45 6.58 -5.56 -5.73
CA ILE A 45 5.57 -4.58 -5.36
C ILE A 45 4.22 -5.28 -5.34
N VAL A 46 3.52 -5.16 -4.22
CA VAL A 46 2.16 -5.66 -4.08
C VAL A 46 1.27 -4.46 -3.83
N ILE A 47 0.20 -4.36 -4.58
CA ILE A 47 -0.72 -3.23 -4.50
C ILE A 47 -2.05 -3.70 -3.92
N ALA A 48 -2.42 -3.13 -2.80
CA ALA A 48 -3.76 -3.33 -2.25
C ALA A 48 -4.66 -2.28 -2.87
N ASP A 49 -5.45 -2.70 -3.83
CA ASP A 49 -6.30 -1.79 -4.58
C ASP A 49 -7.60 -1.60 -3.82
N MET A 50 -7.69 -0.48 -3.13
CA MET A 50 -8.87 -0.11 -2.34
C MET A 50 -9.69 0.95 -3.06
N THR A 51 -9.63 0.95 -4.40
CA THR A 51 -10.38 1.90 -5.19
C THR A 51 -11.87 1.89 -4.84
N ASP A 52 -12.42 0.70 -4.69
CA ASP A 52 -13.85 0.56 -4.39
C ASP A 52 -14.14 0.47 -2.89
N THR A 53 -13.13 0.56 -2.06
CA THR A 53 -13.31 0.41 -0.63
C THR A 53 -13.79 1.73 -0.03
N SER A 54 -14.95 1.69 0.60
CA SER A 54 -15.52 2.87 1.25
C SER A 54 -15.52 2.75 2.76
N PHE A 55 -15.20 1.59 3.30
CA PHE A 55 -15.20 1.35 4.74
C PHE A 55 -14.08 0.39 5.11
N CYS A 56 -13.34 0.74 6.14
CA CYS A 56 -12.26 -0.12 6.64
C CYS A 56 -12.13 0.15 8.14
N ASN A 57 -12.44 -0.86 8.93
CA ASN A 57 -12.33 -0.69 10.38
C ASN A 57 -10.97 -1.18 10.88
N SER A 58 -10.82 -1.27 12.19
CA SER A 58 -9.53 -1.62 12.80
C SER A 58 -9.06 -3.01 12.40
N SER A 59 -9.98 -3.94 12.12
CA SER A 59 -9.57 -5.27 11.66
C SER A 59 -8.86 -5.18 10.32
N GLY A 60 -9.39 -4.34 9.41
CA GLY A 60 -8.76 -4.14 8.12
C GLY A 60 -7.42 -3.45 8.25
N ILE A 61 -7.34 -2.45 9.12
CA ILE A 61 -6.08 -1.74 9.33
C ILE A 61 -5.02 -2.70 9.87
N SER A 62 -5.40 -3.57 10.80
CA SER A 62 -4.46 -4.54 11.35
C SER A 62 -3.92 -5.47 10.28
N ILE A 63 -4.79 -5.90 9.36
CA ILE A 63 -4.37 -6.77 8.27
C ILE A 63 -3.36 -6.05 7.36
N LEU A 64 -3.58 -4.78 7.11
CA LEU A 64 -2.65 -4.01 6.28
C LEU A 64 -1.29 -3.87 6.96
N VAL A 65 -1.28 -3.67 8.27
CA VAL A 65 -0.03 -3.59 9.02
C VAL A 65 0.73 -4.91 8.95
N LEU A 66 0.01 -6.02 9.13
CA LEU A 66 0.64 -7.34 9.06
C LEU A 66 1.19 -7.61 7.66
N ALA A 67 0.44 -7.22 6.64
CA ALA A 67 0.90 -7.40 5.26
C ALA A 67 2.15 -6.56 5.01
N HIS A 68 2.18 -5.35 5.56
CA HIS A 68 3.36 -4.49 5.41
C HIS A 68 4.60 -5.15 6.02
N ARG A 69 4.44 -5.72 7.22
CA ARG A 69 5.56 -6.39 7.88
C ARG A 69 6.02 -7.59 7.08
N GLN A 70 5.09 -8.34 6.55
CA GLN A 70 5.44 -9.50 5.75
C GLN A 70 6.16 -9.08 4.48
N ALA A 71 5.68 -8.00 3.84
CA ALA A 71 6.32 -7.50 2.64
C ALA A 71 7.75 -7.08 2.93
N ALA A 72 7.96 -6.36 4.04
CA ALA A 72 9.31 -5.93 4.40
C ALA A 72 10.23 -7.12 4.62
N ALA A 73 9.72 -8.18 5.25
CA ALA A 73 10.52 -9.38 5.50
C ALA A 73 10.88 -10.10 4.19
N ASN A 74 10.09 -9.89 3.15
CA ASN A 74 10.31 -10.51 1.85
C ASN A 74 10.94 -9.54 0.85
N HIS A 75 11.44 -8.41 1.32
CA HIS A 75 12.06 -7.39 0.47
C HIS A 75 11.10 -6.90 -0.61
N ALA A 76 9.83 -6.79 -0.25
CA ALA A 76 8.79 -6.30 -1.13
C ALA A 76 8.21 -5.02 -0.55
N GLU A 77 7.50 -4.28 -1.39
CA GLU A 77 6.83 -3.07 -0.97
C GLU A 77 5.33 -3.24 -1.13
N LEU A 78 4.58 -2.91 -0.08
CA LEU A 78 3.12 -2.90 -0.15
C LEU A 78 2.67 -1.46 -0.38
N ARG A 79 1.87 -1.26 -1.42
CA ARG A 79 1.32 0.05 -1.75
C ARG A 79 -0.19 0.01 -1.65
N LEU A 80 -0.79 1.13 -1.30
CA LEU A 80 -2.23 1.24 -1.19
C LEU A 80 -2.77 2.21 -2.23
N VAL A 81 -3.91 1.88 -2.83
CA VAL A 81 -4.64 2.80 -3.69
C VAL A 81 -5.93 3.12 -2.95
N VAL A 82 -6.13 4.36 -2.56
CA VAL A 82 -7.27 4.78 -1.76
C VAL A 82 -7.91 5.99 -2.41
N LEU A 83 -9.19 5.87 -2.75
CA LEU A 83 -9.94 6.98 -3.32
C LEU A 83 -10.95 7.56 -2.34
N SER A 84 -11.40 6.77 -1.39
CA SER A 84 -12.39 7.23 -0.42
C SER A 84 -11.75 8.18 0.59
N ALA A 85 -12.32 9.39 0.72
CA ALA A 85 -11.82 10.33 1.69
C ALA A 85 -11.96 9.81 3.12
N ALA A 86 -13.03 9.06 3.37
CA ALA A 86 -13.26 8.51 4.71
C ALA A 86 -12.19 7.47 5.06
N VAL A 87 -11.87 6.59 4.10
CA VAL A 87 -10.86 5.57 4.34
C VAL A 87 -9.49 6.23 4.50
N LEU A 88 -9.20 7.22 3.66
CA LEU A 88 -7.93 7.91 3.74
C LEU A 88 -7.77 8.59 5.10
N ARG A 89 -8.84 9.22 5.60
CA ARG A 89 -8.79 9.88 6.89
C ARG A 89 -8.55 8.87 8.01
N ALA A 90 -9.21 7.70 7.93
CA ALA A 90 -9.02 6.68 8.94
C ALA A 90 -7.58 6.20 8.98
N LEU A 91 -6.98 6.02 7.80
CA LEU A 91 -5.59 5.58 7.73
C LEU A 91 -4.65 6.63 8.28
N LYS A 92 -4.92 7.91 8.00
CA LYS A 92 -4.07 8.98 8.49
C LYS A 92 -4.16 9.13 10.01
N LEU A 93 -5.32 8.86 10.57
CA LEU A 93 -5.48 8.97 12.02
C LEU A 93 -4.59 7.99 12.77
N VAL A 94 -4.28 6.85 12.17
CA VAL A 94 -3.41 5.86 12.79
C VAL A 94 -2.01 5.89 12.17
N ARG A 95 -1.70 6.94 11.41
CA ARG A 95 -0.37 7.14 10.84
C ARG A 95 0.05 6.10 9.82
N MET A 96 -0.91 5.45 9.17
CA MET A 96 -0.57 4.46 8.15
C MET A 96 0.04 5.10 6.94
N ASP A 97 -0.24 6.38 6.70
CA ASP A 97 0.33 7.09 5.56
C ASP A 97 1.85 7.27 5.71
N PHE A 98 2.38 7.15 6.92
CA PHE A 98 3.83 7.17 7.12
C PHE A 98 4.43 5.78 7.01
N LEU A 99 3.62 4.76 7.18
CA LEU A 99 4.09 3.40 7.13
C LEU A 99 4.03 2.82 5.73
N LEU A 100 2.99 3.16 4.99
CA LEU A 100 2.74 2.62 3.66
C LEU A 100 2.53 3.73 2.65
N PRO A 101 3.09 3.60 1.44
CA PRO A 101 2.82 4.59 0.40
C PRO A 101 1.39 4.46 -0.07
N ILE A 102 0.71 5.59 -0.15
CA ILE A 102 -0.70 5.65 -0.56
C ILE A 102 -0.79 6.45 -1.84
N TYR A 103 -1.51 5.91 -2.81
CA TYR A 103 -1.68 6.52 -4.12
C TYR A 103 -3.16 6.77 -4.38
N SER A 104 -3.43 7.76 -5.23
CA SER A 104 -4.82 8.10 -5.58
C SER A 104 -5.29 7.43 -6.84
N SER A 105 -4.43 6.67 -7.51
CA SER A 105 -4.84 5.92 -8.70
C SER A 105 -4.00 4.66 -8.82
N LEU A 106 -4.58 3.67 -9.47
CA LEU A 106 -3.87 2.42 -9.70
C LEU A 106 -2.70 2.64 -10.63
N ASP A 107 -2.87 3.50 -11.63
CA ASP A 107 -1.78 3.79 -12.57
C ASP A 107 -0.56 4.32 -11.84
N ALA A 108 -0.76 5.24 -10.91
CA ALA A 108 0.34 5.78 -10.14
C ALA A 108 1.01 4.71 -9.30
N ALA A 109 0.21 3.84 -8.68
CA ALA A 109 0.75 2.80 -7.81
C ALA A 109 1.51 1.73 -8.60
N LEU A 110 1.19 1.56 -9.89
CA LEU A 110 1.84 0.57 -10.72
C LEU A 110 3.22 1.03 -11.21
N THR A 111 3.50 2.32 -11.13
CA THR A 111 4.77 2.85 -11.57
C THR A 111 5.81 2.67 -10.47
N PRO A 112 6.88 1.92 -10.71
CA PRO A 112 7.82 1.61 -9.61
C PRO A 112 8.43 2.84 -8.96
N GLU A 113 8.65 3.91 -9.73
CA GLU A 113 9.27 5.11 -9.19
C GLU A 113 8.29 6.17 -8.71
N ALA A 114 7.00 5.87 -8.74
CA ALA A 114 6.01 6.88 -8.39
C ALA A 114 6.13 7.28 -6.92
N ALA A 115 5.96 8.56 -6.66
CA ALA A 115 5.99 9.07 -5.30
C ALA A 115 4.59 8.96 -4.70
N PRO A 116 4.48 8.62 -3.42
CA PRO A 116 3.17 8.55 -2.78
C PRO A 116 2.60 9.95 -2.58
N GLU A 117 1.29 9.99 -2.41
CA GLU A 117 0.57 11.25 -2.28
C GLU A 117 1.10 12.14 -1.17
N ARG A 118 1.46 11.55 -0.06
CA ARG A 118 1.87 12.36 1.08
C ARG A 118 3.07 13.23 0.78
N GLU A 119 3.91 12.82 -0.16
CA GLU A 119 5.10 13.59 -0.45
C GLU A 119 4.80 14.84 -1.23
N LEU A 120 3.66 14.90 -1.86
CA LEU A 120 3.28 16.08 -2.60
C LEU A 120 2.86 17.19 -1.65
N VAL A 121 2.46 16.83 -0.46
CA VAL A 121 1.99 17.81 0.52
C VAL A 121 3.10 18.30 1.41
N THR A 122 4.02 17.45 1.74
CA THR A 122 5.08 17.75 2.68
C THR A 122 5.86 19.01 2.39
N PRO A 123 6.25 19.26 1.15
CA PRO A 123 7.11 20.42 0.89
C PRO A 123 6.48 21.74 1.26
N VAL A 124 5.20 21.76 1.36
CA VAL A 124 4.54 23.01 1.71
C VAL A 124 4.92 23.50 3.06
N LEU A 125 5.23 22.59 3.87
CA LEU A 125 5.61 22.96 5.17
C LEU A 125 6.92 23.41 5.40
N HIS A 126 7.60 23.42 4.99
CA HIS A 126 8.84 23.76 5.28
C HIS A 126 9.30 24.71 4.98
N GLY A 127 9.03 25.30 5.04
CA GLY A 127 9.35 25.81 5.03
C GLY A 127 9.69 26.45 5.65
N CYS A 128 9.40 26.49 5.86
CA CYS A 128 9.67 26.74 6.46
C CYS A 128 9.93 26.87 7.02
N GLY A 129 9.66 27.00 6.92
CA GLY A 129 9.97 26.76 7.47
C GLY A 129 10.08 26.90 7.95
N ASP A 130 10.08 26.92 7.94
CA ASP A 130 10.23 26.74 8.45
C ASP A 130 10.31 26.78 8.91
N GLY A 131 10.14 27.32 8.80
CA GLY A 131 10.16 26.91 9.09
C GLY A 131 9.94 26.88 9.33
N HIS A 132 9.81 26.89 9.27
CA HIS A 132 9.53 26.34 9.32
C HIS A 132 9.49 26.12 9.27
N SER A 133 9.66 26.57 9.14
CA SER A 133 9.64 25.84 8.90
C SER A 133 9.50 25.65 8.97
#